data_81b67d3bb54cc37aba3ebf97fff49b7c
#
_entry.id   81b67d3bb54cc37aba3ebf97fff49b7c
#
_cell.length_a   1.000
_cell.length_b   1.000
_cell.length_c   1.000
_cell.angle_alpha   90.00
_cell.angle_beta   90.00
_cell.angle_gamma   90.00
#
_symmetry.space_group_name_H-M   'P 1'
#
loop_
_entity.id
_entity.type
_entity.pdbx_description
1 polymer ?
#
loop_
_entity_poly.entity_id
_entity_poly.type
_entity_poly.pdbx_seq_one_letter_code
_entity_poly.pdbx_strand_id
1 'polypeptide(L)'
;GRGIIDTEHGRGSFVADLDRNADASPLMHLFGSQPRTLYDLLEVRALLEGEAARLAALRGTEADFVLLARRYEEMLASHEETQPIDPREHARRDHAFHRAISEASHNPVLVHTLQSLNELLLSTVFASVNNLYHRPPQKRQIDRQHARLYAALRERQPDQAQRAAREHIHSIRDNLREIEQEEQRLVRATLRLNGWG
;
A
#
# COMPACT_ATOMS: atom_id res chain seq x y z
N GLY A 1 -20.84 -11.35 20.87
CA GLY A 1 -20.18 -10.10 21.26
C GLY A 1 -19.39 -9.57 20.07
N ARG A 2 -19.29 -8.26 19.88
CA ARG A 2 -18.60 -7.63 18.74
C ARG A 2 -17.07 -7.58 18.87
N GLY A 3 -16.43 -8.44 19.73
CA GLY A 3 -14.96 -8.53 19.83
C GLY A 3 -14.25 -7.25 20.32
N ILE A 4 -14.98 -6.28 20.89
CA ILE A 4 -14.42 -5.01 21.37
C ILE A 4 -13.99 -5.09 22.84
N ILE A 5 -14.56 -6.03 23.58
CA ILE A 5 -14.28 -6.24 25.01
C ILE A 5 -14.05 -7.72 25.24
N ASP A 6 -12.87 -8.05 25.76
CA ASP A 6 -12.55 -9.36 26.30
C ASP A 6 -12.81 -9.35 27.81
N THR A 7 -13.58 -10.34 28.31
CA THR A 7 -13.90 -10.49 29.71
C THR A 7 -13.23 -11.74 30.29
N GLU A 8 -12.28 -11.56 31.19
CA GLU A 8 -11.67 -12.65 31.95
C GLU A 8 -12.36 -12.79 33.30
N HIS A 9 -12.84 -13.99 33.56
CA HIS A 9 -13.54 -14.28 34.83
C HIS A 9 -12.60 -14.04 36.03
N GLY A 10 -12.97 -13.13 36.94
CA GLY A 10 -12.15 -12.75 38.09
C GLY A 10 -11.11 -11.64 37.86
N ARG A 11 -10.93 -11.17 36.65
CA ARG A 11 -9.96 -10.09 36.29
C ARG A 11 -10.60 -8.82 35.73
N GLY A 12 -11.85 -8.89 35.28
CA GLY A 12 -12.57 -7.74 34.73
C GLY A 12 -12.74 -7.79 33.22
N SER A 13 -13.21 -6.68 32.65
CA SER A 13 -13.38 -6.50 31.21
C SER A 13 -12.31 -5.54 30.71
N PHE A 14 -11.61 -5.92 29.66
CA PHE A 14 -10.55 -5.15 29.01
C PHE A 14 -10.96 -4.85 27.59
N VAL A 15 -10.48 -3.72 27.04
CA VAL A 15 -10.63 -3.45 25.62
C VAL A 15 -9.82 -4.52 24.87
N ALA A 16 -10.50 -5.28 23.99
CA ALA A 16 -9.83 -6.27 23.16
C ALA A 16 -8.80 -5.60 22.26
N ASP A 17 -7.72 -6.32 22.00
CA ASP A 17 -6.74 -5.88 21.01
C ASP A 17 -7.45 -5.85 19.65
N LEU A 18 -7.70 -4.65 19.14
CA LEU A 18 -8.44 -4.42 17.89
C LEU A 18 -7.72 -5.00 16.66
N ASP A 19 -6.42 -5.30 16.79
CA ASP A 19 -5.61 -5.89 15.73
C ASP A 19 -5.85 -7.40 15.51
N ARG A 20 -6.57 -8.09 16.40
CA ARG A 20 -6.74 -9.56 16.34
C ARG A 20 -7.81 -10.08 15.38
N ASN A 21 -8.61 -9.22 14.73
CA ASN A 21 -9.75 -9.65 13.90
C ASN A 21 -9.68 -9.13 12.45
N ALA A 22 -8.52 -9.11 11.83
CA ALA A 22 -8.40 -8.78 10.40
C ALA A 22 -9.27 -9.70 9.52
N ASP A 23 -9.41 -10.98 9.90
CA ASP A 23 -10.22 -11.97 9.15
C ASP A 23 -11.73 -11.74 9.22
N ALA A 24 -12.22 -10.89 10.13
CA ALA A 24 -13.64 -10.58 10.31
C ALA A 24 -14.03 -9.17 9.82
N SER A 25 -13.15 -8.47 9.13
CA SER A 25 -13.47 -7.13 8.60
C SER A 25 -14.62 -7.21 7.59
N PRO A 26 -15.71 -6.41 7.75
CA PRO A 26 -16.78 -6.32 6.76
C PRO A 26 -16.26 -5.98 5.34
N LEU A 27 -15.13 -5.31 5.25
CA LEU A 27 -14.47 -4.97 3.99
C LEU A 27 -13.93 -6.22 3.27
N MET A 28 -13.47 -7.26 3.98
CA MET A 28 -13.03 -8.51 3.35
C MET A 28 -14.15 -9.19 2.55
N HIS A 29 -15.39 -9.08 3.02
CA HIS A 29 -16.54 -9.63 2.32
C HIS A 29 -16.85 -8.88 1.00
N LEU A 30 -16.62 -7.57 0.97
CA LEU A 30 -16.75 -6.75 -0.24
C LEU A 30 -15.70 -7.15 -1.29
N PHE A 31 -14.45 -7.41 -0.87
CA PHE A 31 -13.38 -7.83 -1.78
C PHE A 31 -13.62 -9.19 -2.44
N GLY A 32 -14.18 -10.15 -1.69
CA GLY A 32 -14.51 -11.48 -2.21
C GLY A 32 -15.65 -11.48 -3.23
N SER A 33 -16.52 -10.46 -3.20
CA SER A 33 -17.74 -10.40 -4.00
C SER A 33 -17.67 -9.48 -5.23
N GLN A 34 -16.75 -8.52 -5.26
CA GLN A 34 -16.71 -7.49 -6.32
C GLN A 34 -15.27 -7.14 -6.75
N PRO A 35 -14.83 -7.49 -7.97
CA PRO A 35 -13.50 -7.14 -8.49
C PRO A 35 -13.20 -5.62 -8.53
N ARG A 36 -14.24 -4.78 -8.65
CA ARG A 36 -14.09 -3.30 -8.63
C ARG A 36 -13.61 -2.76 -7.30
N THR A 37 -13.86 -3.46 -6.21
CA THR A 37 -13.51 -3.00 -4.85
C THR A 37 -12.01 -2.71 -4.68
N LEU A 38 -11.14 -3.38 -5.46
CA LEU A 38 -9.72 -3.06 -5.49
C LEU A 38 -9.47 -1.62 -5.93
N TYR A 39 -10.09 -1.17 -7.00
CA TYR A 39 -9.88 0.17 -7.56
C TYR A 39 -10.46 1.25 -6.66
N ASP A 40 -11.60 0.97 -6.04
CA ASP A 40 -12.24 1.84 -5.05
C ASP A 40 -11.35 1.95 -3.78
N LEU A 41 -10.71 0.85 -3.35
CA LEU A 41 -9.72 0.86 -2.27
C LEU A 41 -8.52 1.74 -2.62
N LEU A 42 -7.96 1.60 -3.81
CA LEU A 42 -6.81 2.40 -4.24
C LEU A 42 -7.17 3.89 -4.34
N GLU A 43 -8.41 4.23 -4.70
CA GLU A 43 -8.90 5.61 -4.69
C GLU A 43 -8.90 6.20 -3.28
N VAL A 44 -9.45 5.46 -2.30
CA VAL A 44 -9.44 5.87 -0.88
C VAL A 44 -8.00 5.96 -0.35
N ARG A 45 -7.14 4.99 -0.68
CA ARG A 45 -5.73 5.05 -0.32
C ARG A 45 -5.04 6.30 -0.85
N ALA A 46 -5.26 6.66 -2.11
CA ALA A 46 -4.66 7.87 -2.70
C ALA A 46 -5.02 9.14 -1.91
N LEU A 47 -6.26 9.23 -1.42
CA LEU A 47 -6.71 10.35 -0.59
C LEU A 47 -6.00 10.37 0.76
N LEU A 48 -5.98 9.21 1.44
CA LEU A 48 -5.43 9.10 2.80
C LEU A 48 -3.90 9.17 2.81
N GLU A 49 -3.21 8.49 1.90
CA GLU A 49 -1.74 8.57 1.79
C GLU A 49 -1.28 9.97 1.36
N GLY A 50 -2.01 10.63 0.48
CA GLY A 50 -1.74 12.02 0.13
C GLY A 50 -1.83 12.94 1.34
N GLU A 51 -2.87 12.79 2.17
CA GLU A 51 -3.01 13.59 3.38
C GLU A 51 -1.97 13.22 4.44
N ALA A 52 -1.64 11.93 4.59
CA ALA A 52 -0.58 11.48 5.48
C ALA A 52 0.78 12.12 5.11
N ALA A 53 1.15 12.12 3.83
CA ALA A 53 2.37 12.74 3.34
C ALA A 53 2.39 14.26 3.57
N ARG A 54 1.26 14.94 3.35
CA ARG A 54 1.13 16.38 3.63
C ARG A 54 1.34 16.68 5.11
N LEU A 55 0.69 15.93 5.99
CA LEU A 55 0.82 16.09 7.43
C LEU A 55 2.21 15.72 7.94
N ALA A 56 2.84 14.66 7.38
CA ALA A 56 4.21 14.29 7.69
C ALA A 56 5.20 15.42 7.38
N ALA A 57 5.06 16.08 6.23
CA ALA A 57 5.89 17.23 5.88
C ALA A 57 5.71 18.41 6.84
N LEU A 58 4.51 18.59 7.40
CA LEU A 58 4.18 19.67 8.33
C LEU A 58 4.57 19.37 9.77
N ARG A 59 4.37 18.12 10.23
CA ARG A 59 4.40 17.77 11.66
C ARG A 59 5.57 16.86 12.01
N GLY A 60 6.17 16.18 11.03
CA GLY A 60 7.23 15.22 11.26
C GLY A 60 8.39 15.84 12.04
N THR A 61 8.88 15.12 13.04
CA THR A 61 10.05 15.48 13.84
C THR A 61 11.34 15.08 13.14
N GLU A 62 12.48 15.53 13.62
CA GLU A 62 13.79 15.08 13.11
C GLU A 62 13.96 13.56 13.25
N ALA A 63 13.46 12.97 14.33
CA ALA A 63 13.50 11.52 14.53
C ALA A 63 12.66 10.78 13.48
N ASP A 64 11.50 11.30 13.10
CA ASP A 64 10.67 10.74 12.03
C ASP A 64 11.41 10.78 10.69
N PHE A 65 12.09 11.88 10.38
CA PHE A 65 12.84 12.01 9.12
C PHE A 65 14.09 11.10 9.08
N VAL A 66 14.74 10.86 10.22
CA VAL A 66 15.80 9.85 10.33
C VAL A 66 15.24 8.45 10.03
N LEU A 67 14.09 8.10 10.60
CA LEU A 67 13.43 6.82 10.32
C LEU A 67 13.00 6.71 8.85
N LEU A 68 12.39 7.76 8.30
CA LEU A 68 12.00 7.83 6.88
C LEU A 68 13.18 7.60 5.94
N ALA A 69 14.31 8.26 6.20
CA ALA A 69 15.53 8.09 5.43
C ALA A 69 15.99 6.63 5.45
N ARG A 70 16.07 6.04 6.63
CA ARG A 70 16.45 4.64 6.81
C ARG A 70 15.50 3.69 6.05
N ARG A 71 14.17 3.86 6.15
CA ARG A 71 13.21 3.01 5.43
C ARG A 71 13.31 3.17 3.93
N TYR A 72 13.54 4.38 3.46
CA TYR A 72 13.78 4.64 2.04
C TYR A 72 15.05 3.95 1.54
N GLU A 73 16.16 4.03 2.26
CA GLU A 73 17.43 3.36 1.94
C GLU A 73 17.26 1.82 1.95
N GLU A 74 16.60 1.25 2.97
CA GLU A 74 16.29 -0.19 3.03
C GLU A 74 15.44 -0.66 1.82
N MET A 75 14.51 0.17 1.36
CA MET A 75 13.72 -0.11 0.17
C MET A 75 14.59 -0.05 -1.11
N LEU A 76 15.46 0.96 -1.25
CA LEU A 76 16.36 1.07 -2.39
C LEU A 76 17.41 -0.06 -2.43
N ALA A 77 17.98 -0.44 -1.30
CA ALA A 77 18.95 -1.54 -1.21
C ALA A 77 18.39 -2.83 -1.80
N SER A 78 17.06 -3.01 -1.73
CA SER A 78 16.38 -4.13 -2.37
C SER A 78 16.51 -4.15 -3.90
N HIS A 79 16.88 -3.05 -4.53
CA HIS A 79 17.01 -2.93 -5.98
C HIS A 79 18.43 -3.20 -6.49
N GLU A 80 19.42 -3.15 -5.60
CA GLU A 80 20.86 -3.30 -5.92
C GLU A 80 21.39 -4.70 -5.64
N GLU A 81 20.61 -5.55 -4.96
CA GLU A 81 21.04 -6.91 -4.65
C GLU A 81 21.22 -7.72 -5.94
N THR A 82 22.37 -8.40 -6.03
CA THR A 82 22.75 -9.22 -7.20
C THR A 82 21.90 -10.48 -7.38
N GLN A 83 21.10 -10.82 -6.39
CA GLN A 83 20.10 -11.90 -6.44
C GLN A 83 18.68 -11.33 -6.43
N PRO A 84 17.72 -11.95 -7.13
CA PRO A 84 16.32 -11.54 -7.06
C PRO A 84 15.84 -11.64 -5.62
N ILE A 85 15.43 -10.50 -5.05
CA ILE A 85 14.84 -10.48 -3.71
C ILE A 85 13.49 -11.18 -3.75
N ASP A 86 13.17 -11.88 -2.65
CA ASP A 86 11.83 -12.42 -2.44
C ASP A 86 10.81 -11.26 -2.59
N PRO A 87 9.82 -11.41 -3.48
CA PRO A 87 8.76 -10.42 -3.67
C PRO A 87 8.08 -9.98 -2.38
N ARG A 88 7.98 -10.89 -1.40
CA ARG A 88 7.40 -10.58 -0.09
C ARG A 88 8.28 -9.62 0.71
N GLU A 89 9.60 -9.80 0.65
CA GLU A 89 10.54 -8.91 1.32
C GLU A 89 10.52 -7.51 0.69
N HIS A 90 10.43 -7.44 -0.64
CA HIS A 90 10.29 -6.17 -1.34
C HIS A 90 9.00 -5.43 -0.92
N ALA A 91 7.86 -6.12 -0.94
CA ALA A 91 6.59 -5.56 -0.50
C ALA A 91 6.62 -5.13 0.98
N ARG A 92 7.33 -5.87 1.84
CA ARG A 92 7.50 -5.52 3.25
C ARG A 92 8.29 -4.23 3.43
N ARG A 93 9.35 -4.03 2.66
CA ARG A 93 10.19 -2.80 2.71
C ARG A 93 9.42 -1.59 2.16
N ASP A 94 8.72 -1.75 1.05
CA ASP A 94 7.83 -0.74 0.48
C ASP A 94 6.75 -0.32 1.50
N HIS A 95 6.07 -1.29 2.09
CA HIS A 95 5.09 -1.04 3.13
C HIS A 95 5.68 -0.33 4.35
N ALA A 96 6.90 -0.70 4.78
CA ALA A 96 7.58 -0.06 5.92
C ALA A 96 7.89 1.42 5.65
N PHE A 97 8.23 1.78 4.40
CA PHE A 97 8.42 3.17 4.00
C PHE A 97 7.10 3.97 4.06
N HIS A 98 6.02 3.48 3.47
CA HIS A 98 4.70 4.13 3.50
C HIS A 98 4.14 4.24 4.93
N ARG A 99 4.38 3.22 5.76
CA ARG A 99 4.01 3.25 7.18
C ARG A 99 4.75 4.35 7.93
N ALA A 100 6.06 4.51 7.74
CA ALA A 100 6.84 5.57 8.38
C ALA A 100 6.33 6.96 7.99
N ILE A 101 5.89 7.17 6.73
CA ILE A 101 5.23 8.41 6.30
C ILE A 101 3.93 8.64 7.11
N SER A 102 3.12 7.60 7.23
CA SER A 102 1.86 7.71 7.97
C SER A 102 2.08 8.02 9.45
N GLU A 103 3.05 7.38 10.09
CA GLU A 103 3.44 7.61 11.49
C GLU A 103 3.94 9.04 11.70
N ALA A 104 4.76 9.58 10.76
CA ALA A 104 5.23 10.97 10.78
C ALA A 104 4.12 12.02 10.62
N SER A 105 2.91 11.61 10.20
CA SER A 105 1.74 12.50 10.20
C SER A 105 1.25 12.89 11.59
N HIS A 106 1.66 12.16 12.63
CA HIS A 106 1.19 12.30 14.01
C HIS A 106 -0.35 12.28 14.15
N ASN A 107 -1.01 11.50 13.27
CA ASN A 107 -2.45 11.25 13.32
C ASN A 107 -2.72 9.75 13.49
N PRO A 108 -2.91 9.25 14.72
CA PRO A 108 -3.06 7.81 14.97
C PRO A 108 -4.28 7.20 14.26
N VAL A 109 -5.37 7.96 14.08
CA VAL A 109 -6.54 7.47 13.35
C VAL A 109 -6.19 7.21 11.89
N LEU A 110 -5.44 8.13 11.26
CA LEU A 110 -4.99 7.97 9.87
C LEU A 110 -4.03 6.79 9.73
N VAL A 111 -3.10 6.62 10.68
CA VAL A 111 -2.17 5.47 10.72
C VAL A 111 -2.92 4.16 10.75
N HIS A 112 -3.84 3.97 11.72
CA HIS A 112 -4.62 2.73 11.84
C HIS A 112 -5.52 2.47 10.64
N THR A 113 -6.15 3.51 10.08
CA THR A 113 -6.99 3.36 8.88
C THR A 113 -6.16 2.88 7.70
N LEU A 114 -5.00 3.52 7.43
CA LEU A 114 -4.11 3.12 6.34
C LEU A 114 -3.54 1.72 6.56
N GLN A 115 -3.19 1.34 7.79
CA GLN A 115 -2.71 0.01 8.11
C GLN A 115 -3.77 -1.05 7.77
N SER A 116 -5.02 -0.86 8.20
CA SER A 116 -6.11 -1.79 7.89
C SER A 116 -6.37 -1.91 6.38
N LEU A 117 -6.31 -0.80 5.62
CA LEU A 117 -6.48 -0.82 4.16
C LEU A 117 -5.30 -1.53 3.47
N ASN A 118 -4.08 -1.37 3.97
CA ASN A 118 -2.89 -2.03 3.43
C ASN A 118 -2.90 -3.55 3.67
N GLU A 119 -3.35 -4.00 4.83
CA GLU A 119 -3.53 -5.42 5.12
C GLU A 119 -4.55 -6.06 4.17
N LEU A 120 -5.67 -5.37 3.91
CA LEU A 120 -6.64 -5.80 2.92
C LEU A 120 -6.02 -5.91 1.51
N LEU A 121 -5.23 -4.93 1.10
CA LEU A 121 -4.55 -4.94 -0.19
C LEU A 121 -3.56 -6.10 -0.30
N LEU A 122 -2.72 -6.31 0.71
CA LEU A 122 -1.74 -7.38 0.72
C LEU A 122 -2.39 -8.77 0.69
N SER A 123 -3.51 -8.96 1.38
CA SER A 123 -4.20 -10.25 1.41
C SER A 123 -4.93 -10.60 0.09
N THR A 124 -5.38 -9.58 -0.65
CA THR A 124 -6.26 -9.79 -1.82
C THR A 124 -5.56 -9.63 -3.16
N VAL A 125 -4.54 -8.78 -3.26
CA VAL A 125 -3.96 -8.34 -4.54
C VAL A 125 -2.45 -8.47 -4.60
N PHE A 126 -1.84 -9.07 -3.59
CA PHE A 126 -0.38 -9.20 -3.50
C PHE A 126 0.24 -9.72 -4.80
N ALA A 127 -0.35 -10.74 -5.43
CA ALA A 127 0.14 -11.31 -6.68
C ALA A 127 0.11 -10.29 -7.83
N SER A 128 -0.96 -9.49 -7.94
CA SER A 128 -1.12 -8.51 -9.02
C SER A 128 -0.19 -7.32 -8.84
N VAL A 129 -0.04 -6.81 -7.62
CA VAL A 129 0.90 -5.72 -7.31
C VAL A 129 2.34 -6.18 -7.49
N ASN A 130 2.65 -7.42 -7.08
CA ASN A 130 3.96 -8.02 -7.28
C ASN A 130 4.35 -8.10 -8.76
N ASN A 131 3.39 -8.39 -9.66
CA ASN A 131 3.64 -8.39 -11.11
C ASN A 131 4.13 -7.04 -11.63
N LEU A 132 3.77 -5.90 -11.01
CA LEU A 132 4.28 -4.58 -11.41
C LEU A 132 5.80 -4.46 -11.21
N TYR A 133 6.32 -4.98 -10.11
CA TYR A 133 7.75 -4.94 -9.79
C TYR A 133 8.59 -5.84 -10.70
N HIS A 134 8.00 -6.87 -11.30
CA HIS A 134 8.66 -7.74 -12.29
C HIS A 134 8.68 -7.15 -13.70
N ARG A 135 7.99 -6.04 -13.95
CA ARG A 135 7.98 -5.33 -15.24
C ARG A 135 8.94 -4.13 -15.19
N PRO A 136 10.08 -4.14 -15.88
CA PRO A 136 11.10 -3.10 -15.76
C PRO A 136 10.62 -1.66 -15.98
N PRO A 137 9.68 -1.37 -16.91
CA PRO A 137 9.17 0.00 -17.08
C PRO A 137 8.38 0.48 -15.87
N GLN A 138 7.47 -0.36 -15.34
CA GLN A 138 6.63 -0.05 -14.19
C GLN A 138 7.49 0.11 -12.92
N LYS A 139 8.45 -0.80 -12.71
CA LYS A 139 9.40 -0.70 -11.60
C LYS A 139 10.13 0.64 -11.62
N ARG A 140 10.74 1.03 -12.74
CA ARG A 140 11.43 2.33 -12.86
C ARG A 140 10.51 3.53 -12.60
N GLN A 141 9.24 3.42 -12.97
CA GLN A 141 8.24 4.47 -12.68
C GLN A 141 7.97 4.57 -11.19
N ILE A 142 7.73 3.45 -10.52
CA ILE A 142 7.50 3.36 -9.07
C ILE A 142 8.72 3.93 -8.32
N ASP A 143 9.93 3.52 -8.67
CA ASP A 143 11.17 4.00 -8.05
C ASP A 143 11.31 5.53 -8.15
N ARG A 144 11.02 6.11 -9.33
CA ARG A 144 11.04 7.58 -9.50
C ARG A 144 9.97 8.28 -8.68
N GLN A 145 8.80 7.67 -8.50
CA GLN A 145 7.72 8.24 -7.69
C GLN A 145 8.07 8.22 -6.20
N HIS A 146 8.63 7.13 -5.70
CA HIS A 146 9.15 7.06 -4.34
C HIS A 146 10.25 8.10 -4.08
N ALA A 147 11.18 8.28 -5.03
CA ALA A 147 12.23 9.30 -4.93
C ALA A 147 11.64 10.72 -4.86
N ARG A 148 10.63 11.04 -5.67
CA ARG A 148 9.94 12.34 -5.64
C ARG A 148 9.20 12.57 -4.31
N LEU A 149 8.52 11.55 -3.83
CA LEU A 149 7.81 11.61 -2.54
C LEU A 149 8.78 11.83 -1.40
N TYR A 150 9.86 11.05 -1.33
CA TYR A 150 10.89 11.20 -0.32
C TYR A 150 11.56 12.58 -0.35
N ALA A 151 11.91 13.09 -1.54
CA ALA A 151 12.47 14.42 -1.70
C ALA A 151 11.53 15.51 -1.16
N ALA A 152 10.25 15.47 -1.53
CA ALA A 152 9.25 16.43 -1.06
C ALA A 152 9.06 16.39 0.46
N LEU A 153 9.10 15.20 1.07
CA LEU A 153 9.03 15.04 2.53
C LEU A 153 10.27 15.62 3.21
N ARG A 154 11.47 15.27 2.74
CA ARG A 154 12.75 15.76 3.29
C ARG A 154 12.86 17.28 3.22
N GLU A 155 12.36 17.88 2.15
CA GLU A 155 12.34 19.32 1.95
C GLU A 155 11.15 20.01 2.64
N ARG A 156 10.34 19.24 3.37
CA ARG A 156 9.15 19.74 4.09
C ARG A 156 8.21 20.54 3.19
N GLN A 157 7.91 19.99 2.00
CA GLN A 157 7.03 20.60 1.01
C GLN A 157 5.65 19.90 1.01
N PRO A 158 4.68 20.32 1.84
CA PRO A 158 3.45 19.58 2.12
C PRO A 158 2.61 19.32 0.86
N ASP A 159 2.43 20.35 0.01
CA ASP A 159 1.62 20.22 -1.20
C ASP A 159 2.27 19.33 -2.25
N GLN A 160 3.60 19.33 -2.34
CA GLN A 160 4.33 18.45 -3.24
C GLN A 160 4.33 17.00 -2.74
N ALA A 161 4.51 16.80 -1.42
CA ALA A 161 4.41 15.48 -0.79
C ALA A 161 3.02 14.87 -1.02
N GLN A 162 1.94 15.66 -0.82
CA GLN A 162 0.57 15.24 -1.08
C GLN A 162 0.37 14.80 -2.53
N ARG A 163 0.80 15.63 -3.48
CA ARG A 163 0.67 15.32 -4.91
C ARG A 163 1.47 14.07 -5.28
N ALA A 164 2.72 13.98 -4.84
CA ALA A 164 3.59 12.84 -5.14
C ALA A 164 3.01 11.51 -4.62
N ALA A 165 2.48 11.50 -3.39
CA ALA A 165 1.83 10.31 -2.82
C ALA A 165 0.58 9.91 -3.62
N ARG A 166 -0.29 10.85 -3.96
CA ARG A 166 -1.49 10.57 -4.76
C ARG A 166 -1.15 10.06 -6.17
N GLU A 167 -0.20 10.71 -6.85
CA GLU A 167 0.26 10.30 -8.18
C GLU A 167 0.82 8.87 -8.15
N HIS A 168 1.56 8.52 -7.09
CA HIS A 168 2.09 7.17 -6.92
C HIS A 168 0.97 6.12 -6.86
N ILE A 169 -0.04 6.30 -6.00
CA ILE A 169 -1.14 5.33 -5.88
C ILE A 169 -2.02 5.30 -7.15
N HIS A 170 -2.27 6.44 -7.78
CA HIS A 170 -2.98 6.49 -9.05
C HIS A 170 -2.23 5.74 -10.16
N SER A 171 -0.91 5.86 -10.20
CA SER A 171 -0.07 5.13 -11.14
C SER A 171 -0.13 3.61 -10.93
N ILE A 172 -0.12 3.14 -9.67
CA ILE A 172 -0.32 1.72 -9.36
C ILE A 172 -1.68 1.26 -9.89
N ARG A 173 -2.75 2.00 -9.60
CA ARG A 173 -4.10 1.71 -10.07
C ARG A 173 -4.16 1.60 -11.60
N ASP A 174 -3.57 2.54 -12.31
CA ASP A 174 -3.65 2.61 -13.77
C ASP A 174 -2.83 1.47 -14.42
N ASN A 175 -1.65 1.17 -13.88
CA ASN A 175 -0.84 0.03 -14.29
C ASN A 175 -1.56 -1.32 -14.07
N LEU A 176 -2.27 -1.49 -12.95
CA LEU A 176 -3.07 -2.70 -12.71
C LEU A 176 -4.21 -2.85 -13.72
N ARG A 177 -4.89 -1.75 -14.07
CA ARG A 177 -5.92 -1.76 -15.12
C ARG A 177 -5.37 -2.12 -16.50
N GLU A 178 -4.19 -1.64 -16.82
CA GLU A 178 -3.51 -1.99 -18.08
C GLU A 178 -3.22 -3.50 -18.14
N ILE A 179 -2.67 -4.06 -17.08
CA ILE A 179 -2.37 -5.51 -17.00
C ILE A 179 -3.66 -6.33 -17.14
N GLU A 180 -4.70 -5.99 -16.41
CA GLU A 180 -5.99 -6.67 -16.51
C GLU A 180 -6.54 -6.64 -17.94
N GLN A 181 -6.44 -5.49 -18.61
CA GLN A 181 -6.88 -5.36 -20.02
C GLN A 181 -6.02 -6.20 -20.98
N GLU A 182 -4.71 -6.29 -20.74
CA GLU A 182 -3.80 -7.13 -21.52
C GLU A 182 -4.17 -8.61 -21.36
N GLU A 183 -4.36 -9.08 -20.13
CA GLU A 183 -4.77 -10.46 -19.82
C GLU A 183 -6.11 -10.81 -20.47
N GLN A 184 -7.10 -9.91 -20.39
CA GLN A 184 -8.40 -10.11 -21.03
C GLN A 184 -8.30 -10.17 -22.56
N ARG A 185 -7.38 -9.39 -23.18
CA ARG A 185 -7.14 -9.44 -24.61
C ARG A 185 -6.51 -10.78 -25.01
N LEU A 186 -5.55 -11.26 -24.22
CA LEU A 186 -4.88 -12.54 -24.43
C LEU A 186 -5.86 -13.71 -24.33
N VAL A 187 -6.69 -13.75 -23.27
CA VAL A 187 -7.73 -14.77 -23.09
C VAL A 187 -8.68 -14.78 -24.30
N ARG A 188 -9.18 -13.62 -24.72
CA ARG A 188 -10.06 -13.55 -25.91
C ARG A 188 -9.38 -14.01 -27.19
N ALA A 189 -8.09 -13.74 -27.37
CA ALA A 189 -7.33 -14.22 -28.53
C ALA A 189 -7.18 -15.73 -28.51
N THR A 190 -6.83 -16.30 -27.36
CA THR A 190 -6.67 -17.76 -27.15
C THR A 190 -7.99 -18.49 -27.40
N LEU A 191 -9.12 -17.97 -26.89
CA LEU A 191 -10.44 -18.57 -27.13
C LEU A 191 -10.80 -18.57 -28.62
N ARG A 192 -10.44 -17.54 -29.38
CA ARG A 192 -10.65 -17.53 -30.83
C ARG A 192 -9.81 -18.57 -31.57
N LEU A 193 -8.56 -18.78 -31.15
CA LEU A 193 -7.71 -19.82 -31.71
C LEU A 193 -8.25 -21.24 -31.46
N ASN A 194 -8.77 -21.49 -30.27
CA ASN A 194 -9.31 -22.78 -29.88
C ASN A 194 -10.73 -23.04 -30.44
N GLY A 195 -11.44 -22.03 -30.86
CA GLY A 195 -12.78 -22.12 -31.45
C GLY A 195 -12.80 -22.30 -32.98
N TRP A 196 -11.64 -22.41 -33.64
CA TRP A 196 -11.47 -22.60 -35.07
C TRP A 196 -10.94 -24.00 -35.41
N GLY A 197 -11.03 -24.96 -34.43
CA GLY A 197 -10.69 -26.39 -34.59
C GLY A 197 -11.91 -27.26 -34.68
#